data_52ba9a827be076a6bd5939b465d3fe4d
#
_entry.id   52ba9a827be076a6bd5939b465d3fe4d
#
_cell.length_a   1.000
_cell.length_b   1.000
_cell.length_c   1.000
_cell.angle_alpha   90.00
_cell.angle_beta   90.00
_cell.angle_gamma   90.00
#
_symmetry.space_group_name_H-M   'P 1'
#
loop_
_entity.id
_entity.type
_entity.pdbx_description
1 polymer ?
#
loop_
_entity_poly.entity_id
_entity_poly.type
_entity_poly.pdbx_seq_one_letter_code
_entity_poly.pdbx_strand_id
1 'polypeptide(L)'
;MNVPDINRSILRMHIATIEAKYPIKIIGLLPRGSVGHVFEDNALDFLAEKRPGLDLLGLAGAEVSLSDLLGRPVGIVLKSGLKGREAEEFPRIVEPV
;
A
#
# COMPACT_ATOMS: atom_id res chain seq x y z
N MET A 1 -18.96 -0.02 -1.01
CA MET A 1 -17.59 0.39 -0.82
C MET A 1 -16.66 -0.80 -0.77
N ASN A 2 -15.54 -0.78 -1.51
CA ASN A 2 -14.69 -1.94 -1.71
C ASN A 2 -13.39 -1.89 -0.90
N VAL A 3 -13.43 -1.23 0.25
CA VAL A 3 -12.26 -1.18 1.12
C VAL A 3 -12.16 -2.49 1.89
N PRO A 4 -10.98 -3.11 1.92
CA PRO A 4 -10.80 -4.35 2.65
C PRO A 4 -11.13 -4.22 4.13
N ASP A 5 -11.75 -5.27 4.68
CA ASP A 5 -12.07 -5.33 6.09
C ASP A 5 -10.84 -5.77 6.88
N ILE A 6 -10.30 -4.86 7.67
CA ILE A 6 -9.12 -5.13 8.48
C ILE A 6 -9.12 -4.19 9.69
N ASN A 7 -8.61 -4.68 10.82
CA ASN A 7 -8.51 -3.89 12.04
C ASN A 7 -7.51 -2.74 11.82
N ARG A 8 -8.00 -1.50 11.93
CA ARG A 8 -7.19 -0.32 11.64
C ARG A 8 -6.07 -0.09 12.64
N SER A 9 -6.29 -0.43 13.91
CA SER A 9 -5.24 -0.25 14.93
C SER A 9 -4.06 -1.18 14.69
N ILE A 10 -4.35 -2.45 14.35
CA ILE A 10 -3.31 -3.41 14.02
C ILE A 10 -2.60 -2.99 12.74
N LEU A 11 -3.36 -2.55 11.74
CA LEU A 11 -2.80 -2.11 10.47
C LEU A 11 -1.83 -0.94 10.68
N ARG A 12 -2.24 0.07 11.45
CA ARG A 12 -1.38 1.22 11.73
C ARG A 12 -0.09 0.83 12.44
N MET A 13 -0.16 -0.14 13.33
CA MET A 13 1.02 -0.63 14.04
C MET A 13 2.02 -1.26 13.07
N HIS A 14 1.55 -2.10 12.16
CA HIS A 14 2.41 -2.74 11.18
C HIS A 14 2.95 -1.74 10.15
N ILE A 15 2.14 -0.77 9.74
CA ILE A 15 2.59 0.31 8.86
C ILE A 15 3.73 1.10 9.52
N ALA A 16 3.60 1.43 10.79
CA ALA A 16 4.65 2.14 11.51
C ALA A 16 5.95 1.34 11.54
N THR A 17 5.86 0.02 11.69
CA THR A 17 7.01 -0.87 11.65
C THR A 17 7.72 -0.79 10.30
N ILE A 18 6.95 -0.81 9.21
CA ILE A 18 7.50 -0.73 7.85
C ILE A 18 8.13 0.64 7.59
N GLU A 19 7.45 1.71 8.01
CA GLU A 19 7.96 3.07 7.80
C GLU A 19 9.24 3.33 8.59
N ALA A 20 9.45 2.62 9.68
CA ALA A 20 10.70 2.70 10.45
C ALA A 20 11.86 1.99 9.77
N LYS A 21 11.59 1.00 8.91
CA LYS A 21 12.63 0.18 8.25
C LYS A 21 12.92 0.61 6.82
N TYR A 22 11.95 1.19 6.14
CA TYR A 22 12.07 1.53 4.72
C TYR A 22 11.74 3.00 4.50
N PRO A 23 12.39 3.69 3.53
CA PRO A 23 12.13 5.11 3.27
C PRO A 23 10.84 5.28 2.44
N ILE A 24 9.73 5.04 3.10
CA ILE A 24 8.41 5.07 2.48
C ILE A 24 7.39 5.63 3.46
N LYS A 25 6.39 6.32 2.95
CA LYS A 25 5.23 6.76 3.74
C LYS A 25 3.97 6.19 3.16
N ILE A 26 3.25 5.38 3.94
CA ILE A 26 1.98 4.81 3.51
C ILE A 26 0.88 5.86 3.66
N ILE A 27 0.20 6.16 2.56
CA ILE A 27 -0.89 7.14 2.55
C ILE A 27 -2.19 6.49 3.00
N GLY A 28 -2.48 5.29 2.48
CA GLY A 28 -3.70 4.59 2.86
C GLY A 28 -3.96 3.36 1.99
N LEU A 29 -5.14 2.78 2.19
CA LEU A 29 -5.60 1.62 1.46
C LEU A 29 -6.35 2.03 0.19
N LEU A 30 -6.07 1.34 -0.90
CA LEU A 30 -6.84 1.49 -2.14
C LEU A 30 -8.01 0.50 -2.12
N PRO A 31 -9.16 0.88 -2.72
CA PRO A 31 -10.27 -0.04 -2.86
C PRO A 31 -9.89 -1.27 -3.68
N ARG A 32 -10.55 -2.38 -3.41
CA ARG A 32 -10.34 -3.62 -4.16
C ARG A 32 -10.53 -3.39 -5.64
N GLY A 33 -9.66 -4.01 -6.43
CA GLY A 33 -9.73 -3.94 -7.88
C GLY A 33 -9.14 -2.67 -8.49
N SER A 34 -8.70 -1.71 -7.67
CA SER A 34 -8.11 -0.47 -8.18
C SER A 34 -6.82 -0.73 -8.97
N VAL A 35 -6.08 -1.77 -8.59
CA VAL A 35 -4.75 -2.09 -9.17
C VAL A 35 -4.79 -3.35 -10.03
N GLY A 36 -5.97 -3.89 -10.30
CA GLY A 36 -6.11 -5.04 -11.20
C GLY A 36 -5.72 -6.39 -10.63
N HIS A 37 -5.64 -6.54 -9.32
CA HIS A 37 -5.35 -7.83 -8.67
C HIS A 37 -6.60 -8.68 -8.58
N VAL A 38 -7.14 -9.05 -9.75
CA VAL A 38 -8.43 -9.73 -9.84
C VAL A 38 -8.41 -11.17 -9.35
N PHE A 39 -7.23 -11.78 -9.23
CA PHE A 39 -7.09 -13.16 -8.82
C PHE A 39 -6.70 -13.34 -7.36
N GLU A 40 -6.53 -12.27 -6.63
CA GLU A 40 -6.10 -12.31 -5.22
C GLU A 40 -7.15 -11.63 -4.35
N ASP A 41 -8.15 -12.41 -3.95
CA ASP A 41 -9.33 -11.90 -3.22
C ASP A 41 -9.01 -11.21 -1.91
N ASN A 42 -7.91 -11.58 -1.27
CA ASN A 42 -7.53 -11.03 0.03
C ASN A 42 -6.32 -10.12 -0.03
N ALA A 43 -5.92 -9.71 -1.23
CA ALA A 43 -4.78 -8.79 -1.39
C ALA A 43 -5.14 -7.39 -0.89
N LEU A 44 -4.16 -6.74 -0.28
CA LEU A 44 -4.27 -5.36 0.16
C LEU A 44 -3.34 -4.50 -0.69
N ASP A 45 -3.87 -3.43 -1.26
CA ASP A 45 -3.09 -2.49 -2.05
C ASP A 45 -3.03 -1.16 -1.33
N PHE A 46 -1.82 -0.65 -1.18
CA PHE A 46 -1.59 0.62 -0.50
C PHE A 46 -1.08 1.66 -1.47
N LEU A 47 -1.53 2.89 -1.29
CA LEU A 47 -0.94 4.04 -1.94
C LEU A 47 0.12 4.61 -1.01
N ALA A 48 1.30 4.90 -1.53
CA ALA A 48 2.42 5.38 -0.72
C ALA A 48 3.22 6.44 -1.45
N GLU A 49 3.97 7.22 -0.67
CA GLU A 49 4.96 8.14 -1.20
C GLU A 49 6.35 7.60 -0.90
N LYS A 50 7.24 7.69 -1.88
CA LYS A 50 8.62 7.32 -1.64
C LYS A 50 9.35 8.47 -0.93
N ARG A 51 10.27 8.10 -0.03
CA ARG A 51 11.18 9.04 0.59
C ARG A 51 12.57 8.85 -0.02
N PRO A 52 13.49 9.82 0.16
CA PRO A 52 14.85 9.69 -0.38
C PRO A 52 15.49 8.38 0.05
N GLY A 53 16.12 7.70 -0.91
CA GLY A 53 16.80 6.44 -0.67
C GLY A 53 16.01 5.19 -1.03
N LEU A 54 14.72 5.31 -1.35
CA LEU A 54 13.94 4.14 -1.75
C LEU A 54 14.33 3.70 -3.17
N ASP A 55 14.67 2.43 -3.30
CA ASP A 55 14.93 1.79 -4.59
C ASP A 55 13.97 0.61 -4.77
N LEU A 56 14.12 -0.11 -5.90
CA LEU A 56 13.25 -1.25 -6.20
C LEU A 56 13.36 -2.37 -5.17
N LEU A 57 14.56 -2.63 -4.67
CA LEU A 57 14.76 -3.65 -3.65
C LEU A 57 14.11 -3.24 -2.33
N GLY A 58 14.21 -1.96 -1.97
CA GLY A 58 13.56 -1.44 -0.79
C GLY A 58 12.05 -1.52 -0.88
N LEU A 59 11.50 -1.18 -2.05
CA LEU A 59 10.05 -1.28 -2.26
C LEU A 59 9.58 -2.72 -2.17
N ALA A 60 10.27 -3.64 -2.84
CA ALA A 60 9.92 -5.06 -2.78
C ALA A 60 10.03 -5.60 -1.36
N GLY A 61 11.07 -5.20 -0.63
CA GLY A 61 11.25 -5.58 0.77
C GLY A 61 10.12 -5.09 1.65
N ALA A 62 9.67 -3.85 1.44
CA ALA A 62 8.54 -3.30 2.19
C ALA A 62 7.25 -4.09 1.93
N GLU A 63 7.00 -4.44 0.67
CA GLU A 63 5.83 -5.24 0.31
C GLU A 63 5.86 -6.62 0.98
N VAL A 64 6.99 -7.30 0.89
CA VAL A 64 7.14 -8.64 1.49
C VAL A 64 7.00 -8.58 3.01
N SER A 65 7.66 -7.61 3.64
CA SER A 65 7.61 -7.48 5.09
C SER A 65 6.19 -7.18 5.58
N LEU A 66 5.49 -6.27 4.90
CA LEU A 66 4.12 -5.94 5.27
C LEU A 66 3.18 -7.11 5.02
N SER A 67 3.38 -7.83 3.92
CA SER A 67 2.63 -9.05 3.61
C SER A 67 2.80 -10.09 4.71
N ASP A 68 4.03 -10.30 5.17
CA ASP A 68 4.32 -11.26 6.25
C ASP A 68 3.63 -10.85 7.55
N LEU A 69 3.67 -9.57 7.89
CA LEU A 69 3.06 -9.06 9.12
C LEU A 69 1.54 -9.19 9.09
N LEU A 70 0.93 -8.96 7.93
CA LEU A 70 -0.53 -8.98 7.79
C LEU A 70 -1.07 -10.36 7.42
N GLY A 71 -0.21 -11.29 6.99
CA GLY A 71 -0.63 -12.63 6.56
C GLY A 71 -1.47 -12.62 5.29
N ARG A 72 -1.28 -11.62 4.42
CA ARG A 72 -2.04 -11.45 3.18
C ARG A 72 -1.12 -10.87 2.10
N PRO A 73 -1.42 -11.13 0.81
CA PRO A 73 -0.67 -10.48 -0.26
C PRO A 73 -0.80 -8.96 -0.16
N VAL A 74 0.30 -8.25 -0.32
CA VAL A 74 0.34 -6.80 -0.24
C VAL A 74 1.01 -6.23 -1.47
N GLY A 75 0.37 -5.23 -2.08
CA GLY A 75 0.96 -4.41 -3.12
C GLY A 75 1.12 -2.98 -2.63
N ILE A 76 2.19 -2.32 -3.03
CA ILE A 76 2.43 -0.92 -2.72
C ILE A 76 2.57 -0.16 -4.02
N VAL A 77 1.67 0.79 -4.24
CA VAL A 77 1.67 1.66 -5.41
C VAL A 77 2.26 2.99 -5.01
N LEU A 78 3.35 3.38 -5.66
CA LEU A 78 3.97 4.68 -5.38
C LEU A 78 3.25 5.78 -6.13
N LYS A 79 2.88 6.83 -5.42
CA LYS A 79 2.19 7.99 -5.99
C LYS A 79 2.99 8.59 -7.16
N SER A 80 4.32 8.63 -7.04
CA SER A 80 5.19 9.17 -8.09
C SER A 80 5.21 8.31 -9.36
N GLY A 81 4.79 7.06 -9.29
CA GLY A 81 4.72 6.17 -10.45
C GLY A 81 3.37 6.20 -11.18
N LEU A 82 2.39 6.92 -10.65
CA LEU A 82 1.07 7.00 -11.26
C LEU A 82 1.10 7.96 -12.45
N LYS A 83 0.32 7.60 -13.48
CA LYS A 83 0.22 8.40 -14.72
C LYS A 83 -1.23 8.52 -15.14
N GLY A 84 -1.55 9.62 -15.83
CA GLY A 84 -2.86 9.83 -16.41
C GLY A 84 -3.97 9.82 -15.37
N ARG A 85 -5.02 9.04 -15.65
CA ARG A 85 -6.19 8.99 -14.79
C ARG A 85 -5.90 8.49 -13.38
N GLU A 86 -4.99 7.53 -13.26
CA GLU A 86 -4.63 6.98 -11.95
C GLU A 86 -4.01 8.02 -11.03
N ALA A 87 -3.19 8.92 -11.59
CA ALA A 87 -2.58 9.99 -10.81
C ALA A 87 -3.62 10.93 -10.21
N GLU A 88 -4.79 11.06 -10.86
CA GLU A 88 -5.88 11.90 -10.36
C GLU A 88 -6.81 11.11 -9.44
N GLU A 89 -7.13 9.87 -9.79
CA GLU A 89 -8.12 9.05 -9.09
C GLU A 89 -7.62 8.48 -7.76
N PHE A 90 -6.44 7.89 -7.74
CA PHE A 90 -5.97 7.17 -6.55
C PHE A 90 -5.90 8.05 -5.30
N PRO A 91 -5.40 9.30 -5.37
CA PRO A 91 -5.44 10.15 -4.18
C PRO A 91 -6.84 10.48 -3.68
N ARG A 92 -7.86 10.39 -4.54
CA ARG A 92 -9.25 10.66 -4.17
C ARG A 92 -9.94 9.46 -3.53
N ILE A 93 -9.60 8.25 -3.99
CA ILE A 93 -10.29 7.04 -3.56
C ILE A 93 -9.57 6.32 -2.43
N VAL A 94 -8.32 6.68 -2.15
CA VAL A 94 -7.55 6.07 -1.08
C VAL A 94 -8.21 6.33 0.27
N GLU A 95 -8.29 5.31 1.09
CA GLU A 95 -8.80 5.44 2.45
C GLU A 95 -7.62 5.59 3.41
N PRO A 96 -7.48 6.74 4.09
CA PRO A 96 -6.39 6.95 5.06
C PRO A 96 -6.43 5.92 6.19
N VAL A 97 -5.28 5.53 6.64
CA VAL A 97 -5.15 4.53 7.72
C VAL A 97 -4.48 5.11 8.95
#